data_887c36c28a4514741918990ad36a0a1d
#
_entry.id   887c36c28a4514741918990ad36a0a1d
#
_cell.length_a   1.000
_cell.length_b   1.000
_cell.length_c   1.000
_cell.angle_alpha   90.00
_cell.angle_beta   90.00
_cell.angle_gamma   90.00
#
_symmetry.space_group_name_H-M   'P 1'
#
loop_
_entity.id
_entity.type
_entity.pdbx_description
1 polymer ?
#
loop_
_entity_poly.entity_id
_entity_poly.type
_entity_poly.pdbx_seq_one_letter_code
_entity_poly.pdbx_strand_id
1 'polypeptide(L)'
;MKSVSKNLNSNISQQLFYLLVLVLFLRVDLVFENNTPTGGDMGAHIVAIDTFIKDFMPNLQINGWSNDWFGGYPLYYFYFPLPAIITFIFNLVFPFGIAFKIMVVMSTILVVYSIEKLMRKTSNQISIYGATAGLFYVFTESFTIYGGNLASTLAGQFSFAYSLAFANLSIFYLIKSKNNFR
;
A
#
# COMPACT_ATOMS: atom_id res chain seq x y z
N MET A 1 26.70 -6.69 25.67
CA MET A 1 26.85 -6.28 24.27
C MET A 1 26.59 -7.40 23.25
N LYS A 2 27.07 -8.65 23.42
CA LYS A 2 26.85 -9.75 22.44
C LYS A 2 25.39 -10.17 22.22
N SER A 3 24.51 -10.04 23.20
CA SER A 3 23.08 -10.43 23.09
C SER A 3 22.27 -9.44 22.25
N VAL A 4 22.57 -8.15 22.32
CA VAL A 4 21.88 -7.10 21.56
C VAL A 4 22.22 -7.20 20.06
N SER A 5 23.48 -7.47 19.72
CA SER A 5 23.90 -7.61 18.32
C SER A 5 23.29 -8.85 17.64
N LYS A 6 23.14 -9.96 18.38
CA LYS A 6 22.55 -11.19 17.86
C LYS A 6 21.05 -11.02 17.56
N ASN A 7 20.32 -10.27 18.40
CA ASN A 7 18.90 -9.95 18.15
C ASN A 7 18.70 -8.97 16.99
N LEU A 8 19.60 -7.99 16.80
CA LEU A 8 19.52 -7.08 15.66
C LEU A 8 19.72 -7.82 14.32
N ASN A 9 20.75 -8.66 14.22
CA ASN A 9 21.02 -9.42 13.00
C ASN A 9 19.88 -10.40 12.65
N SER A 10 19.29 -11.05 13.65
CA SER A 10 18.13 -11.92 13.45
C SER A 10 16.92 -11.14 12.90
N ASN A 11 16.67 -9.94 13.40
CA ASN A 11 15.55 -9.10 12.92
C ASN A 11 15.75 -8.60 11.48
N ILE A 12 16.98 -8.25 11.11
CA ILE A 12 17.31 -7.79 9.75
C ILE A 12 17.17 -8.94 8.75
N SER A 13 17.72 -10.11 9.06
CA SER A 13 17.62 -11.28 8.16
C SER A 13 16.18 -11.72 7.94
N GLN A 14 15.34 -11.65 8.96
CA GLN A 14 13.91 -11.92 8.85
C GLN A 14 13.19 -10.90 7.97
N GLN A 15 13.45 -9.62 8.14
CA GLN A 15 12.86 -8.56 7.30
C GLN A 15 13.26 -8.71 5.84
N LEU A 16 14.53 -9.03 5.58
CA LEU A 16 15.03 -9.31 4.23
C LEU A 16 14.37 -10.54 3.61
N PHE A 17 14.16 -11.60 4.39
CA PHE A 17 13.44 -12.78 3.91
C PHE A 17 11.99 -12.45 3.50
N TYR A 18 11.24 -11.71 4.32
CA TYR A 18 9.87 -11.31 3.98
C TYR A 18 9.82 -10.36 2.78
N LEU A 19 10.77 -9.45 2.69
CA LEU A 19 10.89 -8.58 1.52
C LEU A 19 11.16 -9.40 0.26
N LEU A 20 12.05 -10.40 0.33
CA LEU A 20 12.32 -11.30 -0.79
C LEU A 20 11.07 -12.07 -1.21
N VAL A 21 10.31 -12.63 -0.24
CA VAL A 21 9.05 -13.31 -0.52
C VAL A 21 8.08 -12.37 -1.22
N LEU A 22 7.89 -11.15 -0.72
CA LEU A 22 7.01 -10.15 -1.35
C LEU A 22 7.47 -9.81 -2.77
N VAL A 23 8.77 -9.57 -2.98
CA VAL A 23 9.34 -9.25 -4.30
C VAL A 23 9.07 -10.37 -5.32
N LEU A 24 9.24 -11.64 -4.91
CA LEU A 24 9.01 -12.79 -5.78
C LEU A 24 7.53 -12.97 -6.11
N PHE A 25 6.65 -12.89 -5.12
CA PHE A 25 5.21 -13.11 -5.31
C PHE A 25 4.51 -11.93 -5.98
N LEU A 26 4.96 -10.69 -5.74
CA LEU A 26 4.39 -9.50 -6.37
C LEU A 26 4.90 -9.27 -7.81
N ARG A 27 5.73 -10.18 -8.34
CA ARG A 27 6.27 -10.06 -9.70
C ARG A 27 6.78 -8.64 -9.96
N VAL A 28 7.71 -8.19 -9.09
CA VAL A 28 8.26 -6.82 -9.17
C VAL A 28 8.94 -6.54 -10.52
N ASP A 29 9.37 -7.58 -11.25
CA ASP A 29 9.81 -7.50 -12.63
C ASP A 29 8.76 -6.81 -13.53
N LEU A 30 7.47 -7.16 -13.38
CA LEU A 30 6.37 -6.58 -14.16
C LEU A 30 6.05 -5.13 -13.76
N VAL A 31 6.46 -4.71 -12.57
CA VAL A 31 6.25 -3.31 -12.13
C VAL A 31 7.00 -2.34 -13.03
N PHE A 32 8.19 -2.71 -13.49
CA PHE A 32 9.05 -1.85 -14.30
C PHE A 32 8.75 -1.90 -15.81
N GLU A 33 7.78 -2.67 -16.25
CA GLU A 33 7.27 -2.58 -17.61
C GLU A 33 6.40 -1.34 -17.77
N ASN A 34 6.55 -0.58 -18.86
CA ASN A 34 5.75 0.61 -19.11
C ASN A 34 4.38 0.26 -19.73
N ASN A 35 3.55 -0.44 -18.97
CA ASN A 35 2.16 -0.75 -19.28
C ASN A 35 1.27 -0.48 -18.07
N THR A 36 -0.03 -0.41 -18.27
CA THR A 36 -1.01 -0.25 -17.17
C THR A 36 -1.65 -1.59 -16.83
N PRO A 37 -1.86 -1.89 -15.53
CA PRO A 37 -2.54 -3.12 -15.14
C PRO A 37 -4.02 -3.05 -15.55
N THR A 38 -4.62 -4.22 -15.78
CA THR A 38 -6.04 -4.38 -16.09
C THR A 38 -6.70 -5.30 -15.08
N GLY A 39 -8.02 -5.26 -15.00
CA GLY A 39 -8.83 -6.10 -14.13
C GLY A 39 -9.61 -5.30 -13.08
N GLY A 40 -10.81 -5.75 -12.75
CA GLY A 40 -11.69 -5.06 -11.80
C GLY A 40 -11.86 -3.58 -12.12
N ASP A 41 -11.70 -2.75 -11.12
CA ASP A 41 -11.84 -1.29 -11.20
C ASP A 41 -10.54 -0.57 -11.61
N MET A 42 -9.48 -1.30 -11.98
CA MET A 42 -8.19 -0.69 -12.31
C MET A 42 -8.29 0.36 -13.41
N GLY A 43 -9.07 0.09 -14.48
CA GLY A 43 -9.27 1.04 -15.58
C GLY A 43 -9.87 2.37 -15.08
N ALA A 44 -10.84 2.30 -14.18
CA ALA A 44 -11.47 3.45 -13.56
C ALA A 44 -10.48 4.31 -12.77
N HIS A 45 -9.66 3.65 -11.95
CA HIS A 45 -8.64 4.34 -11.17
C HIS A 45 -7.52 4.93 -12.03
N ILE A 46 -7.14 4.25 -13.12
CA ILE A 46 -6.14 4.76 -14.06
C ILE A 46 -6.61 6.07 -14.67
N VAL A 47 -7.85 6.12 -15.18
CA VAL A 47 -8.42 7.35 -15.76
C VAL A 47 -8.48 8.46 -14.70
N ALA A 48 -9.02 8.18 -13.51
CA ALA A 48 -9.12 9.15 -12.44
C ALA A 48 -7.76 9.73 -12.00
N ILE A 49 -6.73 8.88 -11.92
CA ILE A 49 -5.38 9.32 -11.54
C ILE A 49 -4.69 10.07 -12.69
N ASP A 50 -4.91 9.67 -13.94
CA ASP A 50 -4.37 10.38 -15.10
C ASP A 50 -4.95 11.80 -15.20
N THR A 51 -6.28 11.95 -15.04
CA THR A 51 -6.95 13.26 -14.92
C THR A 51 -6.39 14.08 -13.78
N PHE A 52 -6.19 13.49 -12.61
CA PHE A 52 -5.59 14.17 -11.47
C PHE A 52 -4.20 14.75 -11.81
N ILE A 53 -3.36 13.95 -12.48
CA ILE A 53 -2.01 14.35 -12.82
C ILE A 53 -1.99 15.42 -13.91
N LYS A 54 -2.85 15.31 -14.93
CA LYS A 54 -2.83 16.18 -16.09
C LYS A 54 -3.59 17.47 -15.89
N ASP A 55 -4.73 17.42 -15.20
CA ASP A 55 -5.66 18.54 -15.16
C ASP A 55 -5.63 19.26 -13.79
N PHE A 56 -5.46 18.52 -12.68
CA PHE A 56 -5.54 19.12 -11.35
C PHE A 56 -4.18 19.56 -10.82
N MET A 57 -3.16 18.70 -10.92
CA MET A 57 -1.84 19.01 -10.37
C MET A 57 -1.16 20.25 -10.97
N PRO A 58 -1.27 20.57 -12.26
CA PRO A 58 -0.73 21.81 -12.80
C PRO A 58 -1.32 23.07 -12.14
N ASN A 59 -2.54 22.99 -11.63
CA ASN A 59 -3.24 24.05 -10.93
C ASN A 59 -3.18 23.93 -9.40
N LEU A 60 -2.37 23.02 -8.86
CA LEU A 60 -2.24 22.70 -7.44
C LEU A 60 -3.59 22.33 -6.78
N GLN A 61 -4.49 21.72 -7.53
CA GLN A 61 -5.80 21.26 -7.06
C GLN A 61 -5.73 19.80 -6.65
N ILE A 62 -6.39 19.44 -5.54
CA ILE A 62 -6.50 18.05 -5.05
C ILE A 62 -7.79 17.40 -5.55
N ASN A 63 -8.79 18.19 -5.87
CA ASN A 63 -10.09 17.76 -6.38
C ASN A 63 -10.59 18.74 -7.43
N GLY A 64 -11.54 18.31 -8.23
CA GLY A 64 -12.10 19.14 -9.28
C GLY A 64 -13.20 18.42 -10.05
N TRP A 65 -13.67 19.07 -11.13
CA TRP A 65 -14.62 18.46 -12.04
C TRP A 65 -13.87 17.69 -13.12
N SER A 66 -14.19 16.41 -13.30
CA SER A 66 -13.71 15.57 -14.40
C SER A 66 -14.81 15.37 -15.43
N ASN A 67 -14.49 15.49 -16.70
CA ASN A 67 -15.41 15.25 -17.82
C ASN A 67 -15.32 13.82 -18.38
N ASP A 68 -14.48 12.96 -17.83
CA ASP A 68 -14.16 11.66 -18.41
C ASP A 68 -15.33 10.67 -18.37
N TRP A 69 -16.23 10.81 -17.39
CA TRP A 69 -17.34 9.88 -17.19
C TRP A 69 -18.66 10.58 -16.94
N PHE A 70 -19.77 9.95 -17.38
CA PHE A 70 -21.15 10.35 -17.05
C PHE A 70 -21.53 11.78 -17.44
N GLY A 71 -20.80 12.41 -18.37
CA GLY A 71 -20.99 13.82 -18.67
C GLY A 71 -20.36 14.76 -17.62
N GLY A 72 -19.53 14.22 -16.75
CA GLY A 72 -18.76 14.91 -15.73
C GLY A 72 -19.19 14.56 -14.30
N TYR A 73 -18.21 14.58 -13.39
CA TYR A 73 -18.44 14.31 -11.97
C TYR A 73 -17.37 15.00 -11.10
N PRO A 74 -17.67 15.22 -9.79
CA PRO A 74 -16.76 15.87 -8.86
C PRO A 74 -15.69 14.88 -8.35
N LEU A 75 -14.60 14.73 -9.11
CA LEU A 75 -13.50 13.81 -8.83
C LEU A 75 -12.78 14.23 -7.54
N TYR A 76 -12.53 13.27 -6.65
CA TYR A 76 -11.88 13.40 -5.35
C TYR A 76 -12.57 14.30 -4.31
N TYR A 77 -13.82 14.70 -4.52
CA TYR A 77 -14.63 15.31 -3.46
C TYR A 77 -15.15 14.27 -2.43
N PHE A 78 -15.47 13.08 -2.92
CA PHE A 78 -16.04 11.99 -2.12
C PHE A 78 -15.19 10.71 -2.12
N TYR A 79 -14.01 10.80 -2.71
CA TYR A 79 -13.05 9.69 -2.81
C TYR A 79 -11.66 10.19 -2.40
N PHE A 80 -10.87 9.36 -1.75
CA PHE A 80 -9.60 9.81 -1.21
C PHE A 80 -8.52 9.93 -2.29
N PRO A 81 -7.80 11.08 -2.31
CA PRO A 81 -6.84 11.38 -3.35
C PRO A 81 -5.45 10.77 -3.10
N LEU A 82 -5.20 10.09 -1.96
CA LEU A 82 -3.87 9.64 -1.57
C LEU A 82 -3.16 8.78 -2.63
N PRO A 83 -3.80 7.77 -3.26
CA PRO A 83 -3.16 7.00 -4.32
C PRO A 83 -2.77 7.86 -5.53
N ALA A 84 -3.58 8.85 -5.88
CA ALA A 84 -3.27 9.78 -6.97
C ALA A 84 -2.06 10.64 -6.63
N ILE A 85 -1.98 11.17 -5.41
CA ILE A 85 -0.82 11.93 -4.93
C ILE A 85 0.45 11.09 -4.94
N ILE A 86 0.39 9.84 -4.46
CA ILE A 86 1.54 8.94 -4.48
C ILE A 86 1.96 8.66 -5.93
N THR A 87 1.02 8.35 -6.81
CA THR A 87 1.31 8.11 -8.23
C THR A 87 1.93 9.35 -8.87
N PHE A 88 1.40 10.56 -8.60
CA PHE A 88 1.98 11.81 -9.09
C PHE A 88 3.45 11.97 -8.66
N ILE A 89 3.76 11.74 -7.38
CA ILE A 89 5.14 11.84 -6.88
C ILE A 89 6.08 10.90 -7.64
N PHE A 90 5.69 9.64 -7.84
CA PHE A 90 6.50 8.70 -8.62
C PHE A 90 6.52 9.03 -10.12
N ASN A 91 5.46 9.62 -10.65
CA ASN A 91 5.39 10.03 -12.06
C ASN A 91 6.34 11.20 -12.42
N LEU A 92 6.87 11.89 -11.42
CA LEU A 92 7.94 12.88 -11.65
C LEU A 92 9.25 12.24 -12.11
N VAL A 93 9.43 10.94 -11.84
CA VAL A 93 10.67 10.20 -12.13
C VAL A 93 10.44 9.04 -13.10
N PHE A 94 9.30 8.37 -13.00
CA PHE A 94 8.98 7.18 -13.79
C PHE A 94 7.81 7.44 -14.74
N PRO A 95 7.71 6.73 -15.87
CA PRO A 95 6.51 6.73 -16.69
C PRO A 95 5.25 6.35 -15.88
N PHE A 96 4.10 6.87 -16.28
CA PHE A 96 2.83 6.72 -15.56
C PHE A 96 2.50 5.27 -15.18
N GLY A 97 2.64 4.32 -16.13
CA GLY A 97 2.33 2.91 -15.85
C GLY A 97 3.21 2.30 -14.76
N ILE A 98 4.49 2.68 -14.70
CA ILE A 98 5.42 2.26 -13.63
C ILE A 98 5.04 2.93 -12.31
N ALA A 99 4.83 4.25 -12.32
CA ALA A 99 4.45 5.02 -11.13
C ALA A 99 3.16 4.49 -10.47
N PHE A 100 2.16 4.19 -11.29
CA PHE A 100 0.90 3.59 -10.84
C PHE A 100 1.12 2.22 -10.19
N LYS A 101 1.91 1.34 -10.81
CA LYS A 101 2.19 0.00 -10.26
C LYS A 101 3.01 0.06 -8.98
N ILE A 102 3.97 0.98 -8.87
CA ILE A 102 4.71 1.22 -7.62
C ILE A 102 3.72 1.59 -6.50
N MET A 103 2.77 2.48 -6.75
CA MET A 103 1.74 2.87 -5.79
C MET A 103 0.91 1.66 -5.35
N VAL A 104 0.48 0.81 -6.29
CA VAL A 104 -0.30 -0.41 -5.98
C VAL A 104 0.51 -1.38 -5.13
N VAL A 105 1.74 -1.70 -5.51
CA VAL A 105 2.63 -2.62 -4.76
C VAL A 105 2.96 -2.07 -3.38
N MET A 106 3.20 -0.76 -3.26
CA MET A 106 3.49 -0.11 -1.98
C MET A 106 2.34 -0.28 -0.99
N SER A 107 1.07 -0.25 -1.43
CA SER A 107 -0.08 -0.49 -0.55
C SER A 107 -0.04 -1.87 0.09
N THR A 108 0.30 -2.91 -0.67
CA THR A 108 0.44 -4.30 -0.21
C THR A 108 1.58 -4.45 0.80
N ILE A 109 2.75 -3.88 0.50
CA ILE A 109 3.91 -3.90 1.40
C ILE A 109 3.58 -3.21 2.73
N LEU A 110 2.86 -2.08 2.69
CA LEU A 110 2.45 -1.35 3.89
C LEU A 110 1.48 -2.16 4.76
N VAL A 111 0.59 -2.96 4.18
CA VAL A 111 -0.31 -3.85 4.95
C VAL A 111 0.53 -4.85 5.75
N VAL A 112 1.45 -5.59 5.09
CA VAL A 112 2.30 -6.57 5.78
C VAL A 112 3.13 -5.91 6.89
N TYR A 113 3.75 -4.77 6.58
CA TYR A 113 4.54 -4.00 7.54
C TYR A 113 3.71 -3.54 8.75
N SER A 114 2.49 -3.06 8.51
CA SER A 114 1.61 -2.56 9.57
C SER A 114 1.14 -3.65 10.51
N ILE A 115 0.80 -4.83 9.98
CA ILE A 115 0.42 -6.01 10.77
C ILE A 115 1.62 -6.49 11.59
N GLU A 116 2.81 -6.57 10.99
CA GLU A 116 4.04 -6.95 11.70
C GLU A 116 4.31 -6.01 12.87
N LYS A 117 4.23 -4.69 12.66
CA LYS A 117 4.44 -3.69 13.71
C LYS A 117 3.43 -3.82 14.86
N LEU A 118 2.15 -3.98 14.54
CA LEU A 118 1.10 -4.11 15.52
C LEU A 118 1.28 -5.38 16.35
N MET A 119 1.53 -6.52 15.72
CA MET A 119 1.73 -7.80 16.41
C MET A 119 3.00 -7.83 17.24
N ARG A 120 4.08 -7.24 16.80
CA ARG A 120 5.33 -7.12 17.57
C ARG A 120 5.12 -6.38 18.89
N LYS A 121 4.19 -5.45 18.96
CA LYS A 121 3.92 -4.69 20.19
C LYS A 121 3.03 -5.45 21.17
N THR A 122 2.15 -6.31 20.68
CA THR A 122 1.24 -7.09 21.53
C THR A 122 1.91 -8.32 22.14
N SER A 123 3.04 -8.79 21.57
CA SER A 123 3.77 -9.96 22.08
C SER A 123 5.27 -9.76 21.95
N ASN A 124 5.97 -9.73 23.08
CA ASN A 124 7.42 -9.48 23.17
C ASN A 124 8.32 -10.49 22.43
N GLN A 125 7.77 -11.58 21.90
CA GLN A 125 8.57 -12.67 21.34
C GLN A 125 8.42 -12.86 19.81
N ILE A 126 7.54 -12.09 19.10
CA ILE A 126 6.97 -12.64 17.87
C ILE A 126 7.06 -11.66 16.68
N SER A 127 8.26 -11.23 16.34
CA SER A 127 8.49 -10.53 15.06
C SER A 127 8.17 -11.41 13.85
N ILE A 128 8.57 -12.68 13.89
CA ILE A 128 8.40 -13.63 12.80
C ILE A 128 6.91 -13.95 12.54
N TYR A 129 6.14 -14.16 13.59
CA TYR A 129 4.71 -14.49 13.45
C TYR A 129 3.89 -13.30 12.92
N GLY A 130 4.26 -12.06 13.29
CA GLY A 130 3.57 -10.86 12.79
C GLY A 130 3.72 -10.68 11.29
N ALA A 131 4.93 -10.82 10.76
CA ALA A 131 5.16 -10.73 9.33
C ALA A 131 4.55 -11.92 8.58
N THR A 132 4.64 -13.13 9.14
CA THR A 132 3.99 -14.32 8.59
C THR A 132 2.46 -14.15 8.52
N ALA A 133 1.83 -13.63 9.58
CA ALA A 133 0.39 -13.34 9.58
C ALA A 133 0.03 -12.28 8.53
N GLY A 134 0.86 -11.25 8.37
CA GLY A 134 0.70 -10.24 7.32
C GLY A 134 0.77 -10.84 5.91
N LEU A 135 1.72 -11.75 5.65
CA LEU A 135 1.82 -12.47 4.39
C LEU A 135 0.60 -13.38 4.15
N PHE A 136 0.20 -14.16 5.15
CA PHE A 136 -1.01 -14.99 5.05
C PHE A 136 -2.24 -14.15 4.74
N TYR A 137 -2.41 -13.00 5.40
CA TYR A 137 -3.53 -12.11 5.13
C TYR A 137 -3.50 -11.59 3.68
N VAL A 138 -2.35 -11.12 3.21
CA VAL A 138 -2.19 -10.58 1.86
C VAL A 138 -2.42 -11.65 0.79
N PHE A 139 -1.95 -12.88 1.00
CA PHE A 139 -2.10 -13.98 0.03
C PHE A 139 -3.37 -14.80 0.22
N THR A 140 -4.28 -14.41 1.11
CA THR A 140 -5.60 -15.02 1.21
C THR A 140 -6.44 -14.67 -0.01
N GLU A 141 -6.91 -15.68 -0.74
CA GLU A 141 -7.71 -15.50 -1.96
C GLU A 141 -9.22 -15.54 -1.72
N SER A 142 -9.67 -15.92 -0.53
CA SER A 142 -11.06 -16.26 -0.23
C SER A 142 -12.03 -15.09 -0.32
N PHE A 143 -11.57 -13.83 -0.23
CA PHE A 143 -12.45 -12.65 -0.13
C PHE A 143 -11.87 -11.48 -0.94
N THR A 144 -12.04 -11.52 -2.24
CA THR A 144 -11.52 -10.48 -3.15
C THR A 144 -12.23 -9.13 -3.01
N ILE A 145 -13.46 -9.12 -2.50
CA ILE A 145 -14.30 -7.91 -2.42
C ILE A 145 -14.00 -7.08 -1.15
N TYR A 146 -13.46 -7.69 -0.10
CA TYR A 146 -13.32 -7.04 1.21
C TYR A 146 -12.09 -6.13 1.35
N GLY A 147 -11.20 -6.15 0.39
CA GLY A 147 -10.01 -5.30 0.38
C GLY A 147 -8.87 -5.80 1.27
N GLY A 148 -7.69 -5.23 1.06
CA GLY A 148 -6.49 -5.47 1.87
C GLY A 148 -5.65 -6.69 1.48
N ASN A 149 -6.21 -7.71 0.84
CA ASN A 149 -5.45 -8.82 0.26
C ASN A 149 -4.96 -8.46 -1.16
N LEU A 150 -4.06 -9.27 -1.71
CA LEU A 150 -3.48 -9.05 -3.02
C LEU A 150 -4.53 -9.07 -4.14
N ALA A 151 -5.45 -10.03 -4.12
CA ALA A 151 -6.49 -10.16 -5.12
C ALA A 151 -7.40 -8.92 -5.16
N SER A 152 -7.83 -8.41 -4.01
CA SER A 152 -8.61 -7.17 -3.92
C SER A 152 -7.79 -5.96 -4.39
N THR A 153 -6.52 -5.88 -4.02
CA THR A 153 -5.63 -4.79 -4.41
C THR A 153 -5.45 -4.76 -5.92
N LEU A 154 -5.25 -5.91 -6.56
CA LEU A 154 -5.16 -6.06 -8.02
C LEU A 154 -6.51 -5.85 -8.73
N ALA A 155 -7.63 -5.98 -8.02
CA ALA A 155 -8.95 -5.62 -8.53
C ALA A 155 -9.28 -4.11 -8.42
N GLY A 156 -8.36 -3.29 -7.87
CA GLY A 156 -8.53 -1.83 -7.73
C GLY A 156 -8.75 -1.33 -6.30
N GLN A 157 -8.76 -2.21 -5.29
CA GLN A 157 -9.02 -1.80 -3.91
C GLN A 157 -7.74 -1.47 -3.11
N PHE A 158 -6.70 -1.01 -3.78
CA PHE A 158 -5.43 -0.58 -3.16
C PHE A 158 -5.62 0.53 -2.13
N SER A 159 -6.64 1.31 -2.28
CA SER A 159 -7.03 2.38 -1.37
C SER A 159 -7.43 1.88 0.00
N PHE A 160 -8.20 0.78 0.05
CA PHE A 160 -8.52 0.11 1.31
C PHE A 160 -7.25 -0.46 1.96
N ALA A 161 -6.31 -0.98 1.18
CA ALA A 161 -5.03 -1.47 1.70
C ALA A 161 -4.25 -0.36 2.42
N TYR A 162 -4.17 0.85 1.85
CA TYR A 162 -3.59 2.01 2.54
C TYR A 162 -4.33 2.34 3.84
N SER A 163 -5.65 2.40 3.81
CA SER A 163 -6.47 2.72 4.99
C SER A 163 -6.27 1.71 6.10
N LEU A 164 -6.24 0.42 5.78
CA LEU A 164 -5.98 -0.66 6.73
C LEU A 164 -4.58 -0.55 7.34
N ALA A 165 -3.57 -0.28 6.51
CA ALA A 165 -2.20 -0.12 6.98
C ALA A 165 -2.08 1.06 7.96
N PHE A 166 -2.66 2.21 7.63
CA PHE A 166 -2.64 3.38 8.51
C PHE A 166 -3.45 3.16 9.78
N ALA A 167 -4.59 2.47 9.74
CA ALA A 167 -5.35 2.10 10.93
C ALA A 167 -4.50 1.23 11.89
N ASN A 168 -3.85 0.19 11.38
CA ASN A 168 -2.95 -0.66 12.16
C ASN A 168 -1.79 0.13 12.78
N LEU A 169 -1.15 1.00 12.01
CA LEU A 169 -0.07 1.84 12.50
C LEU A 169 -0.55 2.83 13.56
N SER A 170 -1.74 3.41 13.40
CA SER A 170 -2.34 4.31 14.39
C SER A 170 -2.57 3.58 15.70
N ILE A 171 -3.13 2.37 15.68
CA ILE A 171 -3.32 1.53 16.87
C ILE A 171 -1.96 1.21 17.51
N PHE A 172 -0.97 0.83 16.71
CA PHE A 172 0.40 0.58 17.21
C PHE A 172 0.97 1.78 17.96
N TYR A 173 0.88 2.99 17.41
CA TYR A 173 1.41 4.19 18.03
C TYR A 173 0.62 4.60 19.28
N LEU A 174 -0.70 4.41 19.31
CA LEU A 174 -1.52 4.65 20.50
C LEU A 174 -1.11 3.72 21.64
N ILE A 175 -0.91 2.42 21.38
CA ILE A 175 -0.44 1.46 22.39
C ILE A 175 0.97 1.81 22.86
N LYS A 176 1.85 2.23 21.94
CA LYS A 176 3.22 2.64 22.27
C LYS A 176 3.25 3.88 23.14
N SER A 177 2.45 4.90 22.84
CA SER A 177 2.35 6.13 23.61
C SER A 177 1.88 5.86 25.03
N LYS A 178 0.82 5.08 25.22
CA LYS A 178 0.30 4.74 26.55
C LYS A 178 1.34 4.08 27.47
N ASN A 179 2.28 3.32 26.91
CA ASN A 179 3.32 2.66 27.69
C ASN A 179 4.48 3.61 28.10
N ASN A 180 4.61 4.76 27.43
CA ASN A 180 5.63 5.77 27.77
C ASN A 180 5.15 6.73 28.87
N PHE A 181 3.86 6.74 29.22
CA PHE A 181 3.27 7.55 30.30
C PHE A 181 3.10 6.77 31.62
N ARG A 182 3.60 5.55 31.71
CA ARG A 182 3.67 4.72 32.93
C ARG A 182 5.11 4.50 33.34
#